data_443364548d6f9efe9b9d12cde5b1e600
#
_entry.id   443364548d6f9efe9b9d12cde5b1e600
#
_cell.length_a   1.000
_cell.length_b   1.000
_cell.length_c   1.000
_cell.angle_alpha   90.00
_cell.angle_beta   90.00
_cell.angle_gamma   90.00
#
_symmetry.space_group_name_H-M   'P 1'
#
loop_
_entity.id
_entity.type
_entity.pdbx_description
1 polymer ?
#
loop_
_entity_poly.entity_id
_entity_poly.type
_entity_poly.pdbx_seq_one_letter_code
_entity_poly.pdbx_strand_id
1 'polypeptide(L)'
;IQPVKNWFIFFDYTYKLMDLEYEALNVSPLIYGADGVSTSKGVRDELGVSPDGKFTRYYAHTRYQSINLYSNYLFTLGDKHNFTVMAGYQEENNDYSYMKNSITGLYSTSNPNVGMGTGDKTVVDTRNGWATRGFFGRVNYDYDGRYLLELNGRYDGSSRFAKGNRWGFFPSASLGWNITREQFMMPIADVVSNLKLRASYGLLGNQAGAALYTFAATMDLNDKLGNYIFSDGRHIFTKAPAVVNPNTTWE
;
A
#
# COMPACT_ATOMS: atom_id res chain seq x y z
N ILE A 1 13.99 -25.88 -1.50
CA ILE A 1 14.04 -27.29 -1.96
C ILE A 1 14.95 -27.37 -3.19
N GLN A 2 15.74 -28.40 -3.29
CA GLN A 2 16.62 -28.71 -4.43
C GLN A 2 16.21 -30.06 -5.00
N PRO A 3 15.29 -30.11 -5.99
CA PRO A 3 14.79 -31.37 -6.55
C PRO A 3 15.87 -32.15 -7.31
N VAL A 4 16.73 -31.44 -8.03
CA VAL A 4 17.90 -32.00 -8.75
C VAL A 4 19.06 -31.04 -8.62
N LYS A 5 20.28 -31.48 -8.99
CA LYS A 5 21.48 -30.65 -8.98
C LYS A 5 21.24 -29.34 -9.74
N ASN A 6 21.60 -28.21 -9.11
CA ASN A 6 21.50 -26.86 -9.68
C ASN A 6 20.08 -26.34 -9.92
N TRP A 7 19.06 -27.01 -9.41
CA TRP A 7 17.68 -26.53 -9.46
C TRP A 7 17.18 -26.26 -8.05
N PHE A 8 16.79 -25.01 -7.77
CA PHE A 8 16.34 -24.55 -6.45
C PHE A 8 14.93 -24.00 -6.56
N ILE A 9 14.08 -24.37 -5.61
CA ILE A 9 12.72 -23.86 -5.47
C ILE A 9 12.61 -23.21 -4.11
N PHE A 10 12.10 -21.97 -4.10
CA PHE A 10 11.91 -21.16 -2.91
C PHE A 10 10.43 -20.84 -2.74
N PHE A 11 9.97 -20.91 -1.52
CA PHE A 11 8.63 -20.54 -1.12
C PHE A 11 8.71 -19.70 0.15
N ASP A 12 8.23 -18.45 0.07
CA ASP A 12 8.15 -17.55 1.19
C ASP A 12 6.68 -17.17 1.42
N TYR A 13 6.24 -17.29 2.65
CA TYR A 13 4.94 -16.84 3.09
C TYR A 13 5.10 -15.85 4.23
N THR A 14 4.53 -14.66 4.06
CA THR A 14 4.52 -13.64 5.10
C THR A 14 3.09 -13.37 5.53
N TYR A 15 2.85 -13.43 6.83
CA TYR A 15 1.61 -13.00 7.45
C TYR A 15 1.91 -11.95 8.50
N LYS A 16 1.30 -10.78 8.37
CA LYS A 16 1.46 -9.67 9.30
C LYS A 16 0.09 -9.21 9.76
N LEU A 17 -0.09 -9.19 11.06
CA LEU A 17 -1.25 -8.64 11.74
C LEU A 17 -0.81 -7.39 12.49
N MET A 18 -1.56 -6.31 12.33
CA MET A 18 -1.37 -5.09 13.11
C MET A 18 -2.71 -4.64 13.65
N ASP A 19 -2.81 -4.57 14.95
CA ASP A 19 -3.96 -4.02 15.67
C ASP A 19 -3.52 -2.73 16.33
N LEU A 20 -4.32 -1.70 16.16
CA LEU A 20 -4.15 -0.41 16.80
C LEU A 20 -5.41 -0.08 17.57
N GLU A 21 -5.26 0.11 18.86
CA GLU A 21 -6.28 0.66 19.73
C GLU A 21 -5.84 2.05 20.21
N TYR A 22 -6.73 3.01 20.11
CA TYR A 22 -6.47 4.37 20.54
C TYR A 22 -7.70 4.95 21.21
N GLU A 23 -7.50 5.56 22.36
CA GLU A 23 -8.52 6.30 23.10
C GLU A 23 -8.09 7.76 23.28
N ALA A 24 -9.02 8.67 23.07
CA ALA A 24 -8.80 10.09 23.30
C ALA A 24 -9.97 10.69 24.09
N LEU A 25 -9.61 11.39 25.13
CA LEU A 25 -10.50 12.26 25.87
C LEU A 25 -10.12 13.72 25.62
N ASN A 26 -10.99 14.46 24.98
CA ASN A 26 -10.85 15.89 24.77
C ASN A 26 -11.82 16.63 25.66
N VAL A 27 -11.31 17.41 26.60
CA VAL A 27 -12.08 18.23 27.54
C VAL A 27 -11.67 19.69 27.36
N SER A 28 -12.64 20.56 27.16
CA SER A 28 -12.37 22.01 27.17
C SER A 28 -12.10 22.49 28.58
N PRO A 29 -11.07 23.33 28.80
CA PRO A 29 -10.93 23.99 30.08
C PRO A 29 -12.14 24.92 30.33
N LEU A 30 -12.61 24.94 31.56
CA LEU A 30 -13.59 25.91 31.99
C LEU A 30 -12.90 27.27 32.14
N ILE A 31 -13.29 28.24 31.35
CA ILE A 31 -12.84 29.63 31.47
C ILE A 31 -13.96 30.42 32.13
N TYR A 32 -13.68 31.04 33.27
CA TYR A 32 -14.60 31.89 33.97
C TYR A 32 -14.43 33.33 33.49
N GLY A 33 -15.53 33.96 33.07
CA GLY A 33 -15.54 35.39 32.77
C GLY A 33 -15.44 36.22 34.07
N ALA A 34 -15.26 37.52 33.92
CA ALA A 34 -15.17 38.47 35.06
C ALA A 34 -16.47 38.52 35.89
N ASP A 35 -17.56 38.03 35.36
CA ASP A 35 -18.87 37.86 35.99
C ASP A 35 -18.99 36.56 36.78
N GLY A 36 -17.95 35.75 36.85
CA GLY A 36 -17.96 34.44 37.52
C GLY A 36 -18.70 33.34 36.76
N VAL A 37 -19.23 33.65 35.57
CA VAL A 37 -19.93 32.67 34.75
C VAL A 37 -18.93 31.94 33.85
N SER A 38 -18.94 30.62 33.88
CA SER A 38 -18.06 29.84 33.01
C SER A 38 -18.51 29.99 31.56
N THR A 39 -17.55 30.38 30.68
CA THR A 39 -17.77 30.39 29.24
C THR A 39 -16.66 29.59 28.56
N SER A 40 -17.04 28.49 27.94
CA SER A 40 -16.15 27.70 27.08
C SER A 40 -16.44 27.94 25.59
N LYS A 41 -17.32 28.90 25.28
CA LYS A 41 -17.91 29.09 23.95
C LYS A 41 -16.89 29.42 22.85
N GLY A 42 -15.84 30.20 23.17
CA GLY A 42 -14.87 30.66 22.15
C GLY A 42 -13.80 29.63 21.78
N VAL A 43 -13.45 28.72 22.69
CA VAL A 43 -12.45 27.66 22.43
C VAL A 43 -13.08 26.44 21.78
N ARG A 44 -14.40 26.34 21.87
CA ARG A 44 -15.18 25.20 21.46
C ARG A 44 -15.35 25.07 19.96
N ASP A 45 -15.60 26.17 19.27
CA ASP A 45 -15.97 26.17 17.85
C ASP A 45 -14.76 25.97 16.93
N GLU A 46 -13.57 26.42 17.35
CA GLU A 46 -12.33 26.27 16.57
C GLU A 46 -11.69 24.88 16.69
N LEU A 47 -11.82 24.22 17.85
CA LEU A 47 -11.23 22.91 18.11
C LEU A 47 -12.23 21.75 18.02
N GLY A 48 -13.52 22.04 17.82
CA GLY A 48 -14.58 21.02 17.77
C GLY A 48 -14.75 20.24 19.09
N VAL A 49 -14.35 20.83 20.23
CA VAL A 49 -14.38 20.18 21.54
C VAL A 49 -15.65 20.60 22.28
N SER A 50 -16.44 19.63 22.73
CA SER A 50 -17.63 19.89 23.61
C SER A 50 -17.15 20.25 25.01
N PRO A 51 -17.84 21.20 25.73
CA PRO A 51 -17.50 21.52 27.12
C PRO A 51 -17.70 20.32 28.04
N ASP A 52 -18.67 19.47 27.70
CA ASP A 52 -18.99 18.27 28.49
C ASP A 52 -18.03 17.09 28.13
N GLY A 53 -16.94 17.39 27.44
CA GLY A 53 -15.98 16.39 26.99
C GLY A 53 -16.43 15.63 25.76
N LYS A 54 -15.43 15.21 24.96
CA LYS A 54 -15.60 14.25 23.85
C LYS A 54 -14.69 13.08 24.07
N PHE A 55 -15.25 11.90 24.13
CA PHE A 55 -14.50 10.66 24.16
C PHE A 55 -14.53 9.98 22.80
N THR A 56 -13.39 9.51 22.36
CA THR A 56 -13.24 8.78 21.09
C THR A 56 -12.47 7.51 21.35
N ARG A 57 -12.99 6.39 20.86
CA ARG A 57 -12.30 5.09 20.81
C ARG A 57 -12.15 4.67 19.37
N TYR A 58 -10.94 4.29 19.02
CA TYR A 58 -10.55 3.94 17.67
C TYR A 58 -9.90 2.57 17.68
N TYR A 59 -10.37 1.67 16.82
CA TYR A 59 -9.80 0.37 16.55
C TYR A 59 -9.46 0.27 15.09
N ALA A 60 -8.23 -0.07 14.78
CA ALA A 60 -7.82 -0.37 13.43
C ALA A 60 -7.18 -1.76 13.37
N HIS A 61 -7.50 -2.47 12.34
CA HIS A 61 -7.02 -3.82 12.08
C HIS A 61 -6.46 -3.89 10.66
N THR A 62 -5.20 -4.28 10.54
CA THR A 62 -4.54 -4.47 9.25
C THR A 62 -4.05 -5.91 9.15
N ARG A 63 -4.46 -6.59 8.09
CA ARG A 63 -4.00 -7.92 7.75
C ARG A 63 -3.28 -7.89 6.42
N TYR A 64 -1.98 -8.17 6.44
CA TYR A 64 -1.17 -8.28 5.25
C TYR A 64 -0.72 -9.72 5.07
N GLN A 65 -0.82 -10.22 3.84
CA GLN A 65 -0.38 -11.53 3.42
C GLN A 65 0.44 -11.40 2.16
N SER A 66 1.54 -12.14 2.06
CA SER A 66 2.34 -12.23 0.86
C SER A 66 2.77 -13.67 0.63
N ILE A 67 2.64 -14.10 -0.61
CA ILE A 67 3.14 -15.37 -1.12
C ILE A 67 4.16 -15.06 -2.19
N ASN A 68 5.34 -15.66 -2.09
CA ASN A 68 6.39 -15.58 -3.09
C ASN A 68 6.90 -16.99 -3.39
N LEU A 69 6.72 -17.43 -4.61
CA LEU A 69 7.16 -18.73 -5.10
C LEU A 69 8.04 -18.52 -6.33
N TYR A 70 9.29 -18.94 -6.25
CA TYR A 70 10.18 -18.82 -7.40
C TYR A 70 11.15 -20.00 -7.51
N SER A 71 11.66 -20.19 -8.70
CA SER A 71 12.55 -21.28 -9.04
C SER A 71 13.76 -20.74 -9.78
N ASN A 72 14.95 -21.20 -9.40
CA ASN A 72 16.20 -20.90 -10.06
C ASN A 72 16.80 -22.18 -10.63
N TYR A 73 17.21 -22.14 -11.89
CA TYR A 73 17.94 -23.22 -12.54
C TYR A 73 19.24 -22.69 -13.11
N LEU A 74 20.36 -23.33 -12.73
CA LEU A 74 21.71 -22.98 -13.14
C LEU A 74 22.25 -24.07 -14.05
N PHE A 75 22.75 -23.69 -15.22
CA PHE A 75 23.40 -24.64 -16.15
C PHE A 75 24.50 -23.97 -16.95
N THR A 76 25.46 -24.78 -17.38
CA THR A 76 26.57 -24.36 -18.20
C THR A 76 26.55 -25.17 -19.51
N LEU A 77 26.65 -24.47 -20.63
CA LEU A 77 26.79 -25.09 -21.96
C LEU A 77 28.24 -24.93 -22.42
N GLY A 78 28.90 -26.08 -22.65
CA GLY A 78 30.36 -26.08 -22.79
C GLY A 78 31.03 -25.54 -21.52
N ASP A 79 32.25 -25.04 -21.64
CA ASP A 79 33.01 -24.58 -20.47
C ASP A 79 32.87 -23.09 -20.17
N LYS A 80 32.17 -22.30 -21.01
CA LYS A 80 32.21 -20.84 -21.00
C LYS A 80 30.83 -20.16 -20.92
N HIS A 81 29.77 -20.87 -21.24
CA HIS A 81 28.42 -20.29 -21.31
C HIS A 81 27.64 -20.65 -20.06
N ASN A 82 27.56 -19.73 -19.08
CA ASN A 82 26.86 -19.93 -17.84
C ASN A 82 25.52 -19.24 -17.90
N PHE A 83 24.48 -19.96 -17.52
CA PHE A 83 23.10 -19.46 -17.46
C PHE A 83 22.52 -19.63 -16.06
N THR A 84 21.82 -18.60 -15.61
CA THR A 84 20.91 -18.71 -14.46
C THR A 84 19.55 -18.22 -14.91
N VAL A 85 18.56 -19.09 -14.87
CA VAL A 85 17.20 -18.79 -15.25
C VAL A 85 16.32 -18.81 -13.99
N MET A 86 15.55 -17.76 -13.80
CA MET A 86 14.59 -17.64 -12.70
C MET A 86 13.20 -17.41 -13.27
N ALA A 87 12.21 -18.07 -12.70
CA ALA A 87 10.81 -17.77 -12.91
C ALA A 87 10.08 -17.82 -11.57
N GLY A 88 9.12 -16.92 -11.38
CA GLY A 88 8.42 -16.83 -10.12
C GLY A 88 7.05 -16.18 -10.22
N TYR A 89 6.33 -16.31 -9.11
CA TYR A 89 5.02 -15.78 -8.86
C TYR A 89 5.02 -15.09 -7.49
N GLN A 90 4.42 -13.92 -7.43
CA GLN A 90 4.22 -13.15 -6.19
C GLN A 90 2.77 -12.72 -6.09
N GLU A 91 2.20 -12.84 -4.91
CA GLU A 91 0.89 -12.29 -4.57
C GLU A 91 0.95 -11.60 -3.23
N GLU A 92 0.36 -10.42 -3.16
CA GLU A 92 0.22 -9.65 -1.95
C GLU A 92 -1.24 -9.24 -1.76
N ASN A 93 -1.71 -9.32 -0.54
CA ASN A 93 -3.04 -8.88 -0.14
C ASN A 93 -2.95 -8.08 1.16
N ASN A 94 -3.60 -6.93 1.17
CA ASN A 94 -3.69 -6.07 2.35
C ASN A 94 -5.13 -5.67 2.58
N ASP A 95 -5.68 -6.11 3.71
CA ASP A 95 -6.99 -5.73 4.21
C ASP A 95 -6.83 -4.80 5.39
N TYR A 96 -7.48 -3.67 5.34
CA TYR A 96 -7.52 -2.67 6.40
C TYR A 96 -8.95 -2.35 6.76
N SER A 97 -9.25 -2.37 8.05
CA SER A 97 -10.52 -1.89 8.58
C SER A 97 -10.28 -1.02 9.80
N TYR A 98 -11.09 0.00 9.96
CA TYR A 98 -11.13 0.74 11.22
C TYR A 98 -12.54 1.09 11.62
N MET A 99 -12.76 1.12 12.92
CA MET A 99 -13.97 1.60 13.56
C MET A 99 -13.60 2.75 14.50
N LYS A 100 -14.27 3.87 14.34
CA LYS A 100 -14.15 5.04 15.23
C LYS A 100 -15.49 5.33 15.83
N ASN A 101 -15.55 5.27 17.17
CA ASN A 101 -16.72 5.61 17.94
C ASN A 101 -16.42 6.84 18.78
N SER A 102 -17.30 7.83 18.75
CA SER A 102 -17.16 9.02 19.61
C SER A 102 -18.49 9.42 20.21
N ILE A 103 -18.42 10.02 21.39
CA ILE A 103 -19.55 10.54 22.13
C ILE A 103 -19.19 11.88 22.76
N THR A 104 -20.16 12.76 22.87
CA THR A 104 -20.09 14.02 23.60
C THR A 104 -21.02 14.02 24.81
N GLY A 105 -20.88 15.01 25.72
CA GLY A 105 -21.72 15.11 26.88
C GLY A 105 -21.50 13.97 27.87
N LEU A 106 -20.26 13.74 28.26
CA LEU A 106 -19.89 12.65 29.17
C LEU A 106 -20.42 12.88 30.58
N TYR A 107 -20.98 11.85 31.20
CA TYR A 107 -21.35 11.88 32.63
C TYR A 107 -20.12 11.94 33.56
N SER A 108 -18.97 11.40 33.09
CA SER A 108 -17.71 11.39 33.83
C SER A 108 -16.54 11.45 32.89
N THR A 109 -15.59 12.31 33.21
CA THR A 109 -14.29 12.40 32.50
C THR A 109 -13.21 11.54 33.15
N SER A 110 -13.46 11.07 34.38
CA SER A 110 -12.51 10.17 35.08
C SER A 110 -12.57 8.72 34.61
N ASN A 111 -13.72 8.31 34.08
CA ASN A 111 -13.90 6.97 33.50
C ASN A 111 -14.76 7.10 32.23
N PRO A 112 -14.20 7.64 31.15
CA PRO A 112 -14.96 7.89 29.94
C PRO A 112 -15.32 6.58 29.24
N ASN A 113 -16.56 6.52 28.73
CA ASN A 113 -17.03 5.36 27.96
C ASN A 113 -17.98 5.82 26.85
N VAL A 114 -17.89 5.21 25.66
CA VAL A 114 -18.77 5.54 24.53
C VAL A 114 -20.25 5.30 24.82
N GLY A 115 -20.56 4.41 25.75
CA GLY A 115 -21.93 4.14 26.21
C GLY A 115 -22.49 5.20 27.19
N MET A 116 -21.62 5.99 27.84
CA MET A 116 -21.95 6.83 28.98
C MET A 116 -21.83 8.33 28.65
N GLY A 117 -22.72 8.83 27.83
CA GLY A 117 -22.84 10.25 27.50
C GLY A 117 -24.22 10.59 26.96
N THR A 118 -24.61 11.86 27.08
CA THR A 118 -25.92 12.38 26.68
C THR A 118 -25.93 13.01 25.29
N GLY A 119 -24.77 13.35 24.76
CA GLY A 119 -24.65 14.02 23.46
C GLY A 119 -24.64 13.07 22.27
N ASP A 120 -24.23 13.61 21.12
CA ASP A 120 -24.26 12.91 19.87
C ASP A 120 -23.24 11.75 19.85
N LYS A 121 -23.69 10.60 19.36
CA LYS A 121 -22.89 9.41 19.10
C LYS A 121 -22.54 9.38 17.62
N THR A 122 -21.26 9.33 17.34
CA THR A 122 -20.76 9.18 15.95
C THR A 122 -20.06 7.84 15.82
N VAL A 123 -20.49 7.06 14.83
CA VAL A 123 -19.88 5.79 14.46
C VAL A 123 -19.37 5.89 13.03
N VAL A 124 -18.11 5.57 12.82
CA VAL A 124 -17.51 5.46 11.50
C VAL A 124 -16.91 4.07 11.38
N ASP A 125 -17.32 3.32 10.38
CA ASP A 125 -16.74 2.02 10.00
C ASP A 125 -16.21 2.14 8.57
N THR A 126 -14.95 1.81 8.36
CA THR A 126 -14.32 1.89 7.05
C THR A 126 -13.51 0.61 6.79
N ARG A 127 -13.63 0.10 5.58
CA ARG A 127 -12.89 -1.07 5.12
C ARG A 127 -12.26 -0.76 3.78
N ASN A 128 -10.97 -0.99 3.69
CA ASN A 128 -10.19 -0.80 2.49
C ASN A 128 -9.31 -2.03 2.26
N GLY A 129 -9.00 -2.30 1.02
CA GLY A 129 -8.10 -3.39 0.71
C GLY A 129 -7.51 -3.22 -0.69
N TRP A 130 -6.35 -3.80 -0.89
CA TRP A 130 -5.73 -3.91 -2.19
C TRP A 130 -5.03 -5.26 -2.31
N ALA A 131 -4.94 -5.74 -3.53
CA ALA A 131 -4.19 -6.93 -3.85
C ALA A 131 -3.33 -6.68 -5.10
N THR A 132 -2.14 -7.25 -5.09
CA THR A 132 -1.26 -7.29 -6.26
C THR A 132 -0.88 -8.72 -6.56
N ARG A 133 -0.68 -9.01 -7.83
CA ARG A 133 -0.27 -10.33 -8.30
C ARG A 133 0.69 -10.15 -9.45
N GLY A 134 1.82 -10.84 -9.43
CA GLY A 134 2.84 -10.71 -10.45
C GLY A 134 3.49 -12.03 -10.83
N PHE A 135 3.81 -12.13 -12.11
CA PHE A 135 4.70 -13.15 -12.65
C PHE A 135 6.02 -12.48 -13.03
N PHE A 136 7.11 -13.09 -12.68
CA PHE A 136 8.42 -12.53 -13.00
C PHE A 136 9.39 -13.59 -13.49
N GLY A 137 10.32 -13.16 -14.32
CA GLY A 137 11.38 -13.99 -14.82
C GLY A 137 12.66 -13.21 -14.99
N ARG A 138 13.77 -13.93 -14.89
CA ARG A 138 15.12 -13.40 -15.10
C ARG A 138 15.96 -14.43 -15.82
N VAL A 139 16.74 -13.96 -16.78
CA VAL A 139 17.78 -14.74 -17.43
C VAL A 139 19.10 -14.00 -17.25
N ASN A 140 20.03 -14.60 -16.54
CA ASN A 140 21.41 -14.17 -16.49
C ASN A 140 22.24 -15.06 -17.38
N TYR A 141 23.02 -14.44 -18.23
CA TYR A 141 23.99 -15.09 -19.09
C TYR A 141 25.38 -14.51 -18.84
N ASP A 142 26.35 -15.38 -18.68
CA ASP A 142 27.75 -15.05 -18.47
C ASP A 142 28.58 -15.86 -19.46
N TYR A 143 29.33 -15.15 -20.29
CA TYR A 143 30.33 -15.74 -21.19
C TYR A 143 31.73 -15.57 -20.60
N ASP A 144 32.27 -16.64 -20.06
CA ASP A 144 33.65 -16.75 -19.55
C ASP A 144 33.99 -15.64 -18.50
N GLY A 145 32.99 -15.14 -17.80
CA GLY A 145 33.12 -13.99 -16.88
C GLY A 145 33.48 -12.67 -17.55
N ARG A 146 33.43 -12.58 -18.87
CA ARG A 146 33.79 -11.39 -19.66
C ARG A 146 32.56 -10.58 -20.03
N TYR A 147 31.59 -11.23 -20.67
CA TYR A 147 30.38 -10.60 -21.15
C TYR A 147 29.20 -11.09 -20.33
N LEU A 148 28.48 -10.15 -19.76
CA LEU A 148 27.35 -10.40 -18.87
C LEU A 148 26.09 -9.80 -19.48
N LEU A 149 25.03 -10.60 -19.56
CA LEU A 149 23.71 -10.16 -19.97
C LEU A 149 22.70 -10.55 -18.89
N GLU A 150 21.88 -9.60 -18.49
CA GLU A 150 20.75 -9.86 -17.63
C GLU A 150 19.48 -9.32 -18.30
N LEU A 151 18.49 -10.20 -18.45
CA LEU A 151 17.16 -9.86 -18.93
C LEU A 151 16.16 -10.15 -17.83
N ASN A 152 15.34 -9.15 -17.49
CA ASN A 152 14.26 -9.31 -16.53
C ASN A 152 12.93 -8.94 -17.18
N GLY A 153 11.87 -9.62 -16.77
CA GLY A 153 10.51 -9.27 -17.11
C GLY A 153 9.60 -9.47 -15.91
N ARG A 154 8.70 -8.50 -15.68
CA ARG A 154 7.63 -8.62 -14.70
C ARG A 154 6.30 -8.30 -15.38
N TYR A 155 5.31 -9.12 -15.07
CA TYR A 155 3.93 -8.92 -15.50
C TYR A 155 3.07 -8.81 -14.25
N ASP A 156 2.78 -7.59 -13.84
CA ASP A 156 2.13 -7.28 -12.57
C ASP A 156 0.72 -6.79 -12.77
N GLY A 157 -0.19 -7.29 -11.94
CA GLY A 157 -1.58 -6.88 -11.89
C GLY A 157 -1.93 -6.27 -10.52
N SER A 158 -2.72 -5.19 -10.52
CA SER A 158 -3.17 -4.52 -9.31
C SER A 158 -4.69 -4.39 -9.27
N SER A 159 -5.27 -4.62 -8.08
CA SER A 159 -6.68 -4.37 -7.83
C SER A 159 -7.06 -2.88 -7.77
N ARG A 160 -6.08 -1.99 -7.74
CA ARG A 160 -6.30 -0.52 -7.76
C ARG A 160 -6.86 -0.02 -9.09
N PHE A 161 -6.67 -0.79 -10.17
CA PHE A 161 -7.07 -0.42 -11.51
C PHE A 161 -8.35 -1.14 -11.95
N ALA A 162 -9.07 -0.54 -12.89
CA ALA A 162 -10.27 -1.12 -13.48
C ALA A 162 -9.98 -2.45 -14.18
N LYS A 163 -11.00 -3.31 -14.27
CA LYS A 163 -10.91 -4.57 -15.00
C LYS A 163 -10.59 -4.29 -16.48
N GLY A 164 -9.44 -4.69 -16.96
CA GLY A 164 -8.91 -4.39 -18.29
C GLY A 164 -7.61 -3.59 -18.26
N ASN A 165 -7.40 -2.73 -17.24
CA ASN A 165 -6.21 -1.91 -17.09
C ASN A 165 -5.31 -2.35 -15.91
N ARG A 166 -5.61 -3.52 -15.34
CA ARG A 166 -4.93 -4.03 -14.14
C ARG A 166 -3.50 -4.45 -14.38
N TRP A 167 -3.20 -4.93 -15.58
CA TRP A 167 -1.96 -5.62 -15.86
C TRP A 167 -1.00 -4.73 -16.64
N GLY A 168 0.26 -4.70 -16.20
CA GLY A 168 1.37 -4.02 -16.84
C GLY A 168 2.56 -4.94 -17.03
N PHE A 169 3.30 -4.76 -18.12
CA PHE A 169 4.54 -5.50 -18.39
C PHE A 169 5.73 -4.56 -18.26
N PHE A 170 6.72 -4.95 -17.44
CA PHE A 170 7.88 -4.15 -17.07
C PHE A 170 9.16 -4.91 -17.39
N PRO A 171 9.69 -4.78 -18.61
CA PRO A 171 10.95 -5.37 -18.99
C PRO A 171 12.14 -4.55 -18.55
N SER A 172 13.27 -5.20 -18.28
CA SER A 172 14.57 -4.55 -18.15
C SER A 172 15.68 -5.42 -18.69
N ALA A 173 16.73 -4.77 -19.16
CA ALA A 173 17.93 -5.41 -19.67
C ALA A 173 19.18 -4.72 -19.13
N SER A 174 20.23 -5.49 -18.89
CA SER A 174 21.54 -5.00 -18.45
C SER A 174 22.65 -5.75 -19.17
N LEU A 175 23.61 -5.01 -19.67
CA LEU A 175 24.82 -5.51 -20.29
C LEU A 175 26.03 -5.16 -19.44
N GLY A 176 26.93 -6.09 -19.25
CA GLY A 176 28.18 -5.90 -18.53
C GLY A 176 29.35 -6.42 -19.33
N TRP A 177 30.41 -5.64 -19.35
CA TRP A 177 31.70 -6.04 -19.95
C TRP A 177 32.78 -5.95 -18.90
N ASN A 178 33.40 -7.08 -18.61
CA ASN A 178 34.50 -7.18 -17.67
C ASN A 178 35.82 -7.05 -18.44
N ILE A 179 36.27 -5.81 -18.64
CA ILE A 179 37.41 -5.46 -19.51
C ILE A 179 38.69 -6.06 -18.95
N THR A 180 38.85 -6.19 -17.64
CA THR A 180 40.04 -6.79 -17.04
C THR A 180 40.27 -8.25 -17.42
N ARG A 181 39.24 -8.94 -17.88
CA ARG A 181 39.35 -10.34 -18.36
C ARG A 181 39.73 -10.47 -19.83
N GLU A 182 39.91 -9.37 -20.53
CA GLU A 182 40.35 -9.36 -21.91
C GLU A 182 41.86 -9.56 -22.02
N GLN A 183 42.30 -10.24 -23.09
CA GLN A 183 43.72 -10.55 -23.31
C GLN A 183 44.58 -9.29 -23.39
N PHE A 184 44.07 -8.19 -23.95
CA PHE A 184 44.80 -6.94 -24.06
C PHE A 184 45.03 -6.24 -22.72
N MET A 185 44.32 -6.61 -21.65
CA MET A 185 44.50 -6.07 -20.31
C MET A 185 45.55 -6.81 -19.49
N MET A 186 45.98 -8.00 -19.93
CA MET A 186 46.99 -8.80 -19.20
C MET A 186 48.25 -8.03 -18.83
N PRO A 187 48.84 -7.18 -19.73
CA PRO A 187 50.09 -6.48 -19.42
C PRO A 187 49.96 -5.45 -18.29
N ILE A 188 48.76 -4.99 -17.99
CA ILE A 188 48.47 -3.97 -16.94
C ILE A 188 47.63 -4.51 -15.79
N ALA A 189 47.46 -5.84 -15.73
CA ALA A 189 46.62 -6.49 -14.71
C ALA A 189 47.09 -6.22 -13.26
N ASP A 190 48.39 -6.05 -13.06
CA ASP A 190 48.99 -5.73 -11.75
C ASP A 190 48.64 -4.32 -11.27
N VAL A 191 48.32 -3.41 -12.20
CA VAL A 191 47.95 -2.02 -11.89
C VAL A 191 46.42 -1.82 -11.83
N VAL A 192 45.73 -2.46 -12.79
CA VAL A 192 44.25 -2.36 -12.91
C VAL A 192 43.65 -3.75 -12.64
N SER A 193 43.35 -4.01 -11.40
CA SER A 193 42.83 -5.31 -10.94
C SER A 193 41.36 -5.56 -11.31
N ASN A 194 40.52 -4.49 -11.48
CA ASN A 194 39.12 -4.61 -11.83
C ASN A 194 38.66 -3.40 -12.65
N LEU A 195 38.27 -3.64 -13.90
CA LEU A 195 37.63 -2.65 -14.77
C LEU A 195 36.42 -3.29 -15.43
N LYS A 196 35.23 -2.83 -15.07
CA LYS A 196 33.95 -3.32 -15.59
C LYS A 196 33.10 -2.17 -16.10
N LEU A 197 32.60 -2.27 -17.31
CA LEU A 197 31.61 -1.39 -17.88
C LEU A 197 30.21 -2.04 -17.74
N ARG A 198 29.21 -1.27 -17.36
CA ARG A 198 27.83 -1.74 -17.29
C ARG A 198 26.89 -0.69 -17.85
N ALA A 199 25.91 -1.13 -18.64
CA ALA A 199 24.77 -0.35 -19.11
C ALA A 199 23.48 -1.09 -18.78
N SER A 200 22.44 -0.37 -18.37
CA SER A 200 21.13 -0.96 -18.10
C SER A 200 20.01 -0.01 -18.54
N TYR A 201 18.93 -0.63 -18.99
CA TYR A 201 17.69 0.06 -19.33
C TYR A 201 16.50 -0.76 -18.83
N GLY A 202 15.46 -0.10 -18.33
CA GLY A 202 14.27 -0.80 -17.86
C GLY A 202 13.07 0.13 -17.70
N LEU A 203 11.91 -0.49 -17.75
CA LEU A 203 10.64 0.14 -17.44
C LEU A 203 10.20 -0.29 -16.05
N LEU A 204 9.72 0.65 -15.26
CA LEU A 204 9.20 0.40 -13.91
C LEU A 204 7.76 0.86 -13.87
N GLY A 205 6.89 0.03 -13.30
CA GLY A 205 5.51 0.40 -13.04
C GLY A 205 5.33 0.99 -11.65
N ASN A 206 4.60 2.08 -11.58
CA ASN A 206 4.21 2.69 -10.32
C ASN A 206 2.69 2.67 -10.17
N GLN A 207 2.21 2.20 -9.01
CA GLN A 207 0.80 2.23 -8.64
C GLN A 207 0.51 3.15 -7.44
N ALA A 208 1.53 3.79 -6.87
CA ALA A 208 1.38 4.57 -5.64
C ALA A 208 0.48 5.81 -5.82
N GLY A 209 0.45 6.39 -7.03
CA GLY A 209 -0.43 7.50 -7.37
C GLY A 209 -1.91 7.13 -7.53
N ALA A 210 -2.23 5.85 -7.70
CA ALA A 210 -3.60 5.40 -7.85
C ALA A 210 -4.27 5.22 -6.48
N ALA A 211 -5.27 6.04 -6.18
CA ALA A 211 -6.11 5.84 -5.02
C ALA A 211 -6.91 4.53 -5.14
N LEU A 212 -7.38 4.01 -4.00
CA LEU A 212 -8.21 2.81 -4.00
C LEU A 212 -9.59 3.10 -4.62
N TYR A 213 -10.09 2.16 -5.41
CA TYR A 213 -11.45 2.19 -5.99
C TYR A 213 -11.75 3.39 -6.89
N THR A 214 -10.74 4.02 -7.51
CA THR A 214 -10.95 5.17 -8.43
C THR A 214 -11.83 4.87 -9.63
N PHE A 215 -12.00 3.59 -9.97
CA PHE A 215 -12.85 3.10 -11.04
C PHE A 215 -14.31 2.80 -10.61
N ALA A 216 -14.60 2.84 -9.30
CA ALA A 216 -15.92 2.56 -8.76
C ALA A 216 -16.64 3.89 -8.47
N ALA A 217 -17.79 4.09 -9.11
CA ALA A 217 -18.65 5.22 -8.79
C ALA A 217 -19.26 5.01 -7.40
N THR A 218 -18.95 5.89 -6.47
CA THR A 218 -19.50 5.90 -5.12
C THR A 218 -20.49 7.05 -4.96
N MET A 219 -21.58 6.80 -4.27
CA MET A 219 -22.53 7.84 -3.85
C MET A 219 -22.33 8.13 -2.38
N ASP A 220 -22.23 9.41 -2.03
CA ASP A 220 -22.22 9.84 -0.64
C ASP A 220 -23.67 9.86 -0.12
N LEU A 221 -23.95 9.04 0.88
CA LEU A 221 -25.24 8.96 1.54
C LEU A 221 -25.41 9.99 2.66
N ASN A 222 -24.44 10.90 2.84
CA ASN A 222 -24.51 11.93 3.85
C ASN A 222 -25.56 13.00 3.48
N ASP A 223 -26.44 13.23 4.40
CA ASP A 223 -27.63 14.09 4.38
C ASP A 223 -27.33 15.61 4.29
N LYS A 224 -26.30 16.01 3.52
CA LYS A 224 -25.94 17.43 3.38
C LYS A 224 -26.73 18.19 2.30
N LEU A 225 -27.57 17.52 1.53
CA LEU A 225 -28.36 18.14 0.47
C LEU A 225 -29.72 18.69 0.92
N GLY A 226 -30.00 18.60 2.20
CA GLY A 226 -31.25 19.08 2.78
C GLY A 226 -32.26 17.94 2.94
N ASN A 227 -33.03 18.09 4.01
CA ASN A 227 -34.13 17.19 4.32
C ASN A 227 -35.39 17.78 3.68
N TYR A 228 -35.81 17.23 2.56
CA TYR A 228 -37.17 17.55 2.08
C TYR A 228 -38.16 16.64 2.77
N ILE A 229 -39.22 17.26 3.31
CA ILE A 229 -40.32 16.56 3.94
C ILE A 229 -41.43 16.49 2.89
N PHE A 230 -41.78 15.28 2.49
CA PHE A 230 -42.95 15.02 1.64
C PHE A 230 -44.11 14.54 2.50
N SER A 231 -45.31 14.46 1.92
CA SER A 231 -46.52 14.01 2.62
C SER A 231 -46.39 12.56 3.15
N ASP A 232 -45.51 11.77 2.59
CA ASP A 232 -45.25 10.37 2.95
C ASP A 232 -44.01 10.18 3.86
N GLY A 233 -43.35 11.28 4.25
CA GLY A 233 -42.24 11.24 5.18
C GLY A 233 -41.01 12.04 4.74
N ARG A 234 -39.90 11.80 5.43
CA ARG A 234 -38.60 12.43 5.19
C ARG A 234 -37.78 11.58 4.21
N HIS A 235 -37.42 12.15 3.08
CA HIS A 235 -36.58 11.47 2.10
C HIS A 235 -35.15 12.00 2.14
N ILE A 236 -34.19 11.07 2.06
CA ILE A 236 -32.75 11.35 1.94
C ILE A 236 -32.39 11.44 0.46
N PHE A 237 -31.81 12.55 0.07
CA PHE A 237 -31.29 12.76 -1.28
C PHE A 237 -29.78 12.56 -1.32
N THR A 238 -29.31 11.79 -2.29
CA THR A 238 -27.89 11.58 -2.55
C THR A 238 -27.39 12.51 -3.65
N LYS A 239 -26.13 12.91 -3.56
CA LYS A 239 -25.46 13.58 -4.69
C LYS A 239 -25.27 12.61 -5.83
N ALA A 240 -25.19 13.17 -7.06
CA ALA A 240 -24.75 12.39 -8.21
C ALA A 240 -23.40 11.70 -7.92
N PRO A 241 -23.20 10.46 -8.42
CA PRO A 241 -21.95 9.78 -8.25
C PRO A 241 -20.76 10.62 -8.74
N ALA A 242 -19.62 10.51 -8.06
CA ALA A 242 -18.39 11.13 -8.54
C ALA A 242 -18.03 10.59 -9.93
N VAL A 243 -17.52 11.47 -10.79
CA VAL A 243 -16.98 11.06 -12.09
C VAL A 243 -15.75 10.19 -11.85
N VAL A 244 -15.79 8.97 -12.36
CA VAL A 244 -14.68 8.01 -12.26
C VAL A 244 -13.87 8.00 -13.55
N ASN A 245 -12.57 7.76 -13.43
CA ASN A 245 -11.70 7.53 -14.58
C ASN A 245 -11.35 6.03 -14.67
N PRO A 246 -12.05 5.26 -15.51
CA PRO A 246 -11.79 3.84 -15.67
C PRO A 246 -10.47 3.54 -16.40
N ASN A 247 -9.86 4.56 -17.03
CA ASN A 247 -8.65 4.41 -17.82
C ASN A 247 -7.36 4.56 -17.01
N THR A 248 -7.47 4.78 -15.69
CA THR A 248 -6.29 4.81 -14.82
C THR A 248 -5.57 3.46 -14.88
N THR A 249 -4.28 3.49 -15.16
CA THR A 249 -3.39 2.33 -15.28
C THR A 249 -2.03 2.62 -14.64
N TRP A 250 -1.11 1.69 -14.77
CA TRP A 250 0.27 1.84 -14.33
C TRP A 250 0.96 3.06 -14.97
N GLU A 251 1.71 3.81 -14.16
CA GLU A 251 2.59 4.92 -14.57
C GLU A 251 4.05 4.48 -14.64
#